data_87d68b27dde8581f6eac096ab7550b62
#
_entry.id   87d68b27dde8581f6eac096ab7550b62
#
_cell.length_a   1.000
_cell.length_b   1.000
_cell.length_c   1.000
_cell.angle_alpha   90.00
_cell.angle_beta   90.00
_cell.angle_gamma   90.00
#
_symmetry.space_group_name_H-M   'P 1'
#
loop_
_entity.id
_entity.type
_entity.pdbx_description
1 polymer ?
#
loop_
_entity_poly.entity_id
_entity_poly.type
_entity_poly.pdbx_seq_one_letter_code
_entity_poly.pdbx_strand_id
1 'polypeptide(L)'
;AGAKVIVLEKLGILGGSTNVSEGAFNCADPVRQPKAGIEDSIEKHYQQTMEGGHNIGNPALVHYLTDNAYPTLQWMESLGVEFKDEVGTATGALWQRSHYAKTPSGNSYIRVYEKYLGAHAKDVKLLTDMEVIKINRGKDGKVTGVVAKSNKTGKKTTFNAKKGVVIATGGFGANVKLRQEVNTGVFKDYDLGEAIGCTNFKKSAQGSGIEMGKAIGANVIGMADIQVHPCGTPGTGLMEMIRTSGRNRVFINTDGNRFVNEGAPRDVLAKAIFAQKGATYYILVNHLRYPALDWVDRNGARVGDMIELGRVVAAKDLDEMAAKLNMPVANLKKSIDDYNAVVAGKAKDPLGFVANNKADKLMTEGPWYACQKVPTLHHTMGGLEINTMGQVLDTKGKVIKGLYAAGETTGGIHGSNRLGGNAIADIMTFGRQAGTSAAKGL
;
A
#
# COMPACT_ATOMS: atom_id res chain seq x y z
N ALA A 1 0.12 5.69 25.86
CA ALA A 1 -1.01 5.31 26.73
C ALA A 1 -0.56 4.69 28.07
N GLY A 2 0.75 4.63 28.35
CA GLY A 2 1.32 4.25 29.66
C GLY A 2 1.15 2.78 30.07
N ALA A 3 0.86 1.86 29.14
CA ALA A 3 0.76 0.44 29.44
C ALA A 3 2.10 -0.26 29.24
N LYS A 4 2.36 -1.32 30.01
CA LYS A 4 3.46 -2.25 29.72
C LYS A 4 3.05 -3.17 28.57
N VAL A 5 3.90 -3.32 27.57
CA VAL A 5 3.59 -4.00 26.31
C VAL A 5 4.64 -5.07 25.99
N ILE A 6 4.19 -6.21 25.48
CA ILE A 6 5.05 -7.18 24.81
C ILE A 6 4.69 -7.17 23.32
N VAL A 7 5.65 -6.84 22.48
CA VAL A 7 5.52 -6.91 21.02
C VAL A 7 6.13 -8.24 20.56
N LEU A 8 5.33 -9.04 19.86
CA LEU A 8 5.75 -10.33 19.30
C LEU A 8 5.80 -10.18 17.78
N GLU A 9 6.98 -10.31 17.20
CA GLU A 9 7.20 -10.27 15.76
C GLU A 9 7.67 -11.64 15.26
N LYS A 10 6.99 -12.14 14.22
CA LYS A 10 7.28 -13.44 13.62
C LYS A 10 8.65 -13.51 12.95
N LEU A 11 9.06 -12.40 12.33
CA LEU A 11 10.34 -12.28 11.62
C LEU A 11 11.47 -11.80 12.54
N GLY A 12 12.70 -11.90 12.07
CA GLY A 12 13.87 -11.33 12.75
C GLY A 12 13.99 -9.81 12.60
N ILE A 13 13.10 -9.17 11.84
CA ILE A 13 13.08 -7.73 11.54
C ILE A 13 11.67 -7.19 11.75
N LEU A 14 11.57 -5.92 12.18
CA LEU A 14 10.29 -5.22 12.32
C LEU A 14 9.79 -4.66 10.99
N GLY A 15 8.51 -4.31 10.96
CA GLY A 15 7.91 -3.45 9.94
C GLY A 15 7.21 -4.15 8.77
N GLY A 16 7.43 -5.45 8.57
CA GLY A 16 6.71 -6.21 7.54
C GLY A 16 6.64 -5.49 6.19
N SER A 17 5.46 -5.45 5.57
CA SER A 17 5.24 -4.81 4.26
C SER A 17 5.42 -3.29 4.28
N THR A 18 5.33 -2.62 5.44
CA THR A 18 5.58 -1.19 5.55
C THR A 18 7.02 -0.85 5.15
N ASN A 19 8.01 -1.69 5.50
CA ASN A 19 9.41 -1.48 5.14
C ASN A 19 9.66 -1.30 3.64
N VAL A 20 8.92 -2.03 2.80
CA VAL A 20 9.09 -2.04 1.33
C VAL A 20 8.09 -1.14 0.61
N SER A 21 7.21 -0.45 1.35
CA SER A 21 6.23 0.47 0.78
C SER A 21 6.88 1.80 0.34
N GLU A 22 6.22 2.55 -0.56
CA GLU A 22 6.61 3.93 -0.85
C GLU A 22 6.46 4.87 0.36
N GLY A 23 5.69 4.47 1.36
CA GLY A 23 5.47 5.26 2.57
C GLY A 23 4.53 6.46 2.38
N ALA A 24 3.69 6.47 1.37
CA ALA A 24 2.69 7.53 1.17
C ALA A 24 1.64 7.51 2.29
N PHE A 25 1.47 8.64 2.97
CA PHE A 25 0.47 8.86 4.01
C PHE A 25 -0.55 9.88 3.54
N ASN A 26 -1.81 9.50 3.38
CA ASN A 26 -2.88 10.41 2.97
C ASN A 26 -3.55 11.09 4.15
N CYS A 27 -3.65 12.42 4.08
CA CYS A 27 -4.55 13.21 4.93
C CYS A 27 -4.90 14.55 4.25
N ALA A 28 -6.03 15.13 4.59
CA ALA A 28 -6.32 16.52 4.32
C ALA A 28 -5.48 17.38 5.30
N ASP A 29 -4.42 18.01 4.80
CA ASP A 29 -3.46 18.78 5.59
C ASP A 29 -3.73 20.28 5.46
N PRO A 30 -4.24 20.94 6.52
CA PRO A 30 -4.60 22.35 6.45
C PRO A 30 -3.39 23.30 6.42
N VAL A 31 -2.17 22.77 6.50
CA VAL A 31 -0.93 23.54 6.49
C VAL A 31 -0.17 23.42 5.17
N ARG A 32 0.13 22.19 4.72
CA ARG A 32 0.95 21.95 3.52
C ARG A 32 0.18 22.13 2.22
N GLN A 33 -1.07 21.64 2.16
CA GLN A 33 -1.87 21.71 0.94
C GLN A 33 -2.19 23.16 0.52
N PRO A 34 -2.66 24.07 1.40
CA PRO A 34 -2.89 25.46 1.02
C PRO A 34 -1.61 26.18 0.55
N LYS A 35 -0.46 25.93 1.18
CA LYS A 35 0.83 26.47 0.72
C LYS A 35 1.20 26.05 -0.70
N ALA A 36 0.77 24.85 -1.09
CA ALA A 36 0.97 24.30 -2.43
C ALA A 36 -0.18 24.66 -3.41
N GLY A 37 -1.15 25.48 -3.00
CA GLY A 37 -2.32 25.84 -3.80
C GLY A 37 -3.29 24.69 -4.04
N ILE A 38 -3.34 23.72 -3.13
CA ILE A 38 -4.20 22.54 -3.20
C ILE A 38 -5.37 22.73 -2.24
N GLU A 39 -6.57 22.74 -2.79
CA GLU A 39 -7.81 22.74 -2.00
C GLU A 39 -8.21 21.31 -1.65
N ASP A 40 -8.32 21.01 -0.37
CA ASP A 40 -8.74 19.71 0.13
C ASP A 40 -9.55 19.84 1.42
N SER A 41 -10.25 18.78 1.79
CA SER A 41 -11.01 18.70 3.04
C SER A 41 -11.12 17.26 3.52
N ILE A 42 -11.41 17.10 4.81
CA ILE A 42 -11.74 15.81 5.44
C ILE A 42 -12.90 15.16 4.71
N GLU A 43 -13.96 15.92 4.43
CA GLU A 43 -15.14 15.43 3.72
C GLU A 43 -14.81 14.94 2.30
N LYS A 44 -14.01 15.68 1.54
CA LYS A 44 -13.54 15.26 0.22
C LYS A 44 -12.69 13.98 0.32
N HIS A 45 -11.86 13.85 1.35
CA HIS A 45 -11.08 12.63 1.59
C HIS A 45 -11.99 11.44 1.89
N TYR A 46 -13.04 11.64 2.71
CA TYR A 46 -14.05 10.64 3.02
C TYR A 46 -14.80 10.19 1.76
N GLN A 47 -15.40 11.13 1.03
CA GLN A 47 -16.17 10.83 -0.18
C GLN A 47 -15.35 10.06 -1.21
N GLN A 48 -14.11 10.51 -1.48
CA GLN A 48 -13.23 9.83 -2.42
C GLN A 48 -12.77 8.45 -1.91
N THR A 49 -12.61 8.26 -0.59
CA THR A 49 -12.28 6.94 -0.04
C THR A 49 -13.45 5.98 -0.19
N MET A 50 -14.68 6.42 0.04
CA MET A 50 -15.90 5.65 -0.22
C MET A 50 -16.04 5.31 -1.70
N GLU A 51 -15.97 6.32 -2.57
CA GLU A 51 -16.07 6.16 -4.03
C GLU A 51 -15.00 5.21 -4.58
N GLY A 52 -13.73 5.43 -4.21
CA GLY A 52 -12.62 4.58 -4.62
C GLY A 52 -12.75 3.14 -4.14
N GLY A 53 -13.40 2.92 -3.00
CA GLY A 53 -13.78 1.62 -2.45
C GLY A 53 -15.10 1.05 -2.97
N HIS A 54 -15.66 1.64 -4.04
CA HIS A 54 -16.95 1.28 -4.64
C HIS A 54 -18.14 1.39 -3.68
N ASN A 55 -18.08 2.30 -2.72
CA ASN A 55 -19.12 2.61 -1.72
C ASN A 55 -19.52 1.44 -0.81
N ILE A 56 -18.66 0.44 -0.64
CA ILE A 56 -18.90 -0.70 0.26
C ILE A 56 -18.06 -0.66 1.54
N GLY A 57 -17.23 0.37 1.73
CA GLY A 57 -16.57 0.64 3.01
C GLY A 57 -17.57 0.94 4.11
N ASN A 58 -17.24 0.61 5.36
CA ASN A 58 -18.06 0.99 6.52
C ASN A 58 -17.93 2.51 6.77
N PRO A 59 -19.01 3.30 6.63
CA PRO A 59 -18.94 4.76 6.73
C PRO A 59 -18.32 5.25 8.05
N ALA A 60 -18.63 4.59 9.17
CA ALA A 60 -18.09 5.00 10.47
C ALA A 60 -16.57 4.79 10.56
N LEU A 61 -16.03 3.70 9.98
CA LEU A 61 -14.60 3.44 9.94
C LEU A 61 -13.90 4.40 8.98
N VAL A 62 -14.51 4.70 7.83
CA VAL A 62 -13.94 5.63 6.85
C VAL A 62 -13.91 7.05 7.40
N HIS A 63 -14.98 7.52 8.04
CA HIS A 63 -14.99 8.80 8.76
C HIS A 63 -13.91 8.83 9.84
N TYR A 64 -13.82 7.78 10.67
CA TYR A 64 -12.79 7.71 11.69
C TYR A 64 -11.37 7.84 11.09
N LEU A 65 -11.10 7.15 9.98
CA LEU A 65 -9.83 7.27 9.28
C LEU A 65 -9.55 8.71 8.85
N THR A 66 -10.49 9.32 8.12
CA THR A 66 -10.27 10.64 7.50
C THR A 66 -10.22 11.78 8.53
N ASP A 67 -11.04 11.71 9.58
CA ASP A 67 -11.05 12.68 10.68
C ASP A 67 -9.74 12.64 11.49
N ASN A 68 -9.15 11.45 11.64
CA ASN A 68 -7.98 11.24 12.49
C ASN A 68 -6.65 11.13 11.73
N ALA A 69 -6.67 11.17 10.39
CA ALA A 69 -5.44 11.05 9.61
C ALA A 69 -4.46 12.20 9.87
N TYR A 70 -4.91 13.47 9.80
CA TYR A 70 -4.04 14.62 10.07
C TYR A 70 -3.56 14.67 11.53
N PRO A 71 -4.40 14.50 12.57
CA PRO A 71 -3.93 14.34 13.94
C PRO A 71 -2.94 13.19 14.15
N THR A 72 -3.04 12.14 13.33
CA THR A 72 -2.08 11.02 13.37
C THR A 72 -0.76 11.39 12.71
N LEU A 73 -0.77 12.14 11.60
CA LEU A 73 0.44 12.69 10.99
C LEU A 73 1.21 13.56 11.99
N GLN A 74 0.51 14.48 12.68
CA GLN A 74 1.10 15.33 13.72
C GLN A 74 1.67 14.52 14.88
N TRP A 75 0.97 13.45 15.29
CA TRP A 75 1.50 12.52 16.30
C TRP A 75 2.77 11.82 15.82
N MET A 76 2.84 11.39 14.56
CA MET A 76 4.06 10.79 14.00
C MET A 76 5.21 11.80 13.96
N GLU A 77 4.94 13.06 13.63
CA GLU A 77 5.94 14.16 13.73
C GLU A 77 6.45 14.33 15.17
N SER A 78 5.57 14.25 16.15
CA SER A 78 5.96 14.32 17.57
C SER A 78 6.85 13.16 18.03
N LEU A 79 6.82 12.03 17.32
CA LEU A 79 7.72 10.89 17.55
C LEU A 79 9.05 11.01 16.80
N GLY A 80 9.18 11.99 15.91
CA GLY A 80 10.39 12.26 15.15
C GLY A 80 10.34 11.86 13.66
N VAL A 81 9.15 11.59 13.11
CA VAL A 81 8.99 11.45 11.66
C VAL A 81 9.06 12.84 11.03
N GLU A 82 9.99 13.05 10.12
CA GLU A 82 10.09 14.28 9.33
C GLU A 82 9.41 14.08 7.98
N PHE A 83 8.31 14.78 7.73
CA PHE A 83 7.65 14.81 6.43
C PHE A 83 8.22 15.89 5.52
N LYS A 84 8.16 15.66 4.21
CA LYS A 84 8.44 16.67 3.19
C LYS A 84 7.36 17.75 3.20
N ASP A 85 7.71 18.95 2.73
CA ASP A 85 6.72 20.02 2.55
C ASP A 85 5.84 19.79 1.32
N GLU A 86 6.38 19.08 0.30
CA GLU A 86 5.66 18.78 -0.93
C GLU A 86 4.60 17.70 -0.69
N VAL A 87 3.39 17.98 -1.15
CA VAL A 87 2.29 17.03 -1.18
C VAL A 87 2.23 16.36 -2.54
N GLY A 88 2.22 15.03 -2.54
CA GLY A 88 2.20 14.23 -3.76
C GLY A 88 0.87 13.54 -4.05
N THR A 89 0.88 12.68 -5.08
CA THR A 89 -0.23 11.80 -5.44
C THR A 89 0.30 10.38 -5.59
N ALA A 90 -0.15 9.47 -4.75
CA ALA A 90 0.19 8.05 -4.86
C ALA A 90 -0.58 7.40 -6.02
N THR A 91 -0.06 6.29 -6.57
CA THR A 91 -0.75 5.53 -7.62
C THR A 91 -2.15 5.09 -7.18
N GLY A 92 -3.16 5.46 -7.97
CA GLY A 92 -4.57 5.17 -7.66
C GLY A 92 -5.14 6.04 -6.54
N ALA A 93 -4.51 7.16 -6.18
CA ALA A 93 -5.13 8.21 -5.38
C ALA A 93 -5.97 9.12 -6.27
N LEU A 94 -7.12 9.56 -5.78
CA LEU A 94 -8.03 10.45 -6.51
C LEU A 94 -7.75 11.94 -6.28
N TRP A 95 -6.81 12.27 -5.36
CA TRP A 95 -6.45 13.65 -5.06
C TRP A 95 -5.01 13.77 -4.57
N GLN A 96 -4.45 15.00 -4.66
CA GLN A 96 -3.11 15.32 -4.20
C GLN A 96 -3.10 15.56 -2.68
N ARG A 97 -2.96 14.48 -1.89
CA ARG A 97 -2.92 14.48 -0.42
C ARG A 97 -1.92 13.51 0.19
N SER A 98 -0.99 12.99 -0.61
CA SER A 98 -0.03 12.01 -0.15
C SER A 98 1.21 12.69 0.41
N HIS A 99 1.48 12.48 1.70
CA HIS A 99 2.66 12.97 2.42
C HIS A 99 3.72 11.88 2.46
N TYR A 100 4.97 12.25 2.31
CA TYR A 100 6.11 11.34 2.30
C TYR A 100 7.14 11.79 3.32
N ALA A 101 7.74 10.86 4.04
CA ALA A 101 8.87 11.17 4.91
C ALA A 101 10.07 11.68 4.10
N LYS A 102 10.90 12.54 4.69
CA LYS A 102 12.14 13.04 4.08
C LYS A 102 13.11 11.89 3.78
N THR A 103 13.26 10.94 4.72
CA THR A 103 13.95 9.68 4.45
C THR A 103 13.05 8.80 3.57
N PRO A 104 13.56 8.25 2.45
CA PRO A 104 12.76 7.47 1.52
C PRO A 104 12.11 6.23 2.13
N SER A 105 10.95 5.86 1.60
CA SER A 105 10.17 4.65 1.87
C SER A 105 9.51 4.56 3.26
N GLY A 106 8.63 3.58 3.43
CA GLY A 106 7.97 3.29 4.70
C GLY A 106 8.92 2.78 5.80
N ASN A 107 10.15 2.37 5.44
CA ASN A 107 11.19 2.02 6.41
C ASN A 107 11.51 3.21 7.34
N SER A 108 11.34 4.45 6.88
CA SER A 108 11.55 5.64 7.71
C SER A 108 10.68 5.65 8.97
N TYR A 109 9.43 5.20 8.85
CA TYR A 109 8.52 5.10 9.99
C TYR A 109 8.96 4.01 10.97
N ILE A 110 9.42 2.88 10.44
CA ILE A 110 9.87 1.75 11.27
C ILE A 110 11.10 2.15 12.08
N ARG A 111 12.07 2.84 11.48
CA ARG A 111 13.26 3.35 12.19
C ARG A 111 12.92 4.30 13.34
N VAL A 112 11.92 5.18 13.15
CA VAL A 112 11.44 6.06 14.22
C VAL A 112 10.82 5.26 15.36
N TYR A 113 10.00 4.26 15.01
CA TYR A 113 9.41 3.39 16.03
C TYR A 113 10.43 2.51 16.74
N GLU A 114 11.43 1.96 16.05
CA GLU A 114 12.52 1.22 16.68
C GLU A 114 13.28 2.08 17.68
N LYS A 115 13.61 3.33 17.32
CA LYS A 115 14.23 4.31 18.22
C LYS A 115 13.33 4.59 19.43
N TYR A 116 12.03 4.80 19.21
CA TYR A 116 11.07 5.03 20.28
C TYR A 116 10.95 3.82 21.21
N LEU A 117 10.86 2.61 20.69
CA LEU A 117 10.78 1.38 21.47
C LEU A 117 12.07 1.18 22.30
N GLY A 118 13.25 1.46 21.74
CA GLY A 118 14.52 1.41 22.45
C GLY A 118 14.57 2.38 23.64
N ALA A 119 14.08 3.60 23.44
CA ALA A 119 13.98 4.60 24.52
C ALA A 119 13.00 4.22 25.64
N HIS A 120 12.02 3.33 25.34
CA HIS A 120 10.98 2.89 26.26
C HIS A 120 11.12 1.40 26.65
N ALA A 121 12.32 0.83 26.59
CA ALA A 121 12.58 -0.58 26.86
C ALA A 121 12.17 -1.06 28.27
N LYS A 122 11.97 -0.14 29.21
CA LYS A 122 11.44 -0.43 30.56
C LYS A 122 9.95 -0.86 30.52
N ASP A 123 9.19 -0.32 29.58
CA ASP A 123 7.75 -0.53 29.47
C ASP A 123 7.37 -1.40 28.25
N VAL A 124 8.26 -1.52 27.27
CA VAL A 124 8.02 -2.28 26.03
C VAL A 124 9.06 -3.37 25.87
N LYS A 125 8.61 -4.63 25.87
CA LYS A 125 9.46 -5.79 25.55
C LYS A 125 9.21 -6.21 24.11
N LEU A 126 10.22 -6.08 23.26
CA LEU A 126 10.18 -6.55 21.88
C LEU A 126 10.83 -7.94 21.78
N LEU A 127 10.13 -8.88 21.16
CA LEU A 127 10.60 -10.23 20.89
C LEU A 127 10.41 -10.54 19.40
N THR A 128 11.50 -10.68 18.67
CA THR A 128 11.52 -11.13 17.27
C THR A 128 11.64 -12.66 17.16
N ASP A 129 11.42 -13.19 15.97
CA ASP A 129 11.39 -14.64 15.70
C ASP A 129 10.37 -15.39 16.56
N MET A 130 9.29 -14.70 16.94
CA MET A 130 8.22 -15.20 17.82
C MET A 130 6.89 -15.21 17.09
N GLU A 131 6.53 -16.34 16.50
CA GLU A 131 5.26 -16.52 15.78
C GLU A 131 4.13 -16.83 16.74
N VAL A 132 3.13 -15.94 16.82
CA VAL A 132 1.89 -16.23 17.54
C VAL A 132 1.10 -17.29 16.78
N ILE A 133 0.73 -18.37 17.48
CA ILE A 133 0.06 -19.55 16.91
C ILE A 133 -1.31 -19.80 17.50
N LYS A 134 -1.68 -19.10 18.57
CA LYS A 134 -2.99 -19.27 19.23
C LYS A 134 -3.32 -18.05 20.08
N ILE A 135 -4.60 -17.66 20.08
CA ILE A 135 -5.19 -16.69 21.00
C ILE A 135 -5.94 -17.45 22.10
N ASN A 136 -5.70 -17.10 23.35
CA ASN A 136 -6.33 -17.74 24.50
C ASN A 136 -7.55 -16.93 24.99
N ARG A 137 -8.66 -17.60 25.29
CA ARG A 137 -9.85 -17.03 25.92
C ARG A 137 -10.10 -17.64 27.29
N GLY A 138 -10.54 -16.85 28.24
CA GLY A 138 -11.02 -17.31 29.52
C GLY A 138 -12.44 -17.92 29.44
N LYS A 139 -12.90 -18.51 30.53
CA LYS A 139 -14.27 -19.07 30.64
C LYS A 139 -15.37 -18.01 30.47
N ASP A 140 -15.08 -16.75 30.81
CA ASP A 140 -15.92 -15.58 30.62
C ASP A 140 -15.94 -15.04 29.17
N GLY A 141 -15.23 -15.70 28.27
CA GLY A 141 -15.09 -15.31 26.87
C GLY A 141 -14.10 -14.18 26.61
N LYS A 142 -13.48 -13.58 27.62
CA LYS A 142 -12.45 -12.53 27.45
C LYS A 142 -11.15 -13.14 26.91
N VAL A 143 -10.48 -12.41 26.03
CA VAL A 143 -9.11 -12.76 25.58
C VAL A 143 -8.13 -12.53 26.73
N THR A 144 -7.34 -13.55 27.06
CA THR A 144 -6.44 -13.59 28.23
C THR A 144 -4.97 -13.62 27.84
N GLY A 145 -4.65 -13.74 26.55
CA GLY A 145 -3.28 -13.76 26.06
C GLY A 145 -3.12 -14.59 24.79
N VAL A 146 -1.88 -14.96 24.51
CA VAL A 146 -1.51 -15.71 23.29
C VAL A 146 -0.50 -16.80 23.60
N VAL A 147 -0.41 -17.78 22.72
CA VAL A 147 0.72 -18.74 22.66
C VAL A 147 1.57 -18.37 21.46
N ALA A 148 2.87 -18.19 21.65
CA ALA A 148 3.81 -17.99 20.57
C ALA A 148 4.89 -19.08 20.55
N LYS A 149 5.39 -19.37 19.34
CA LYS A 149 6.46 -20.33 19.10
C LYS A 149 7.71 -19.57 18.62
N SER A 150 8.84 -19.84 19.22
CA SER A 150 10.13 -19.34 18.72
C SER A 150 10.48 -20.03 17.40
N ASN A 151 10.71 -19.24 16.35
CA ASN A 151 11.14 -19.77 15.05
C ASN A 151 12.60 -20.26 15.05
N LYS A 152 13.38 -19.86 16.07
CA LYS A 152 14.78 -20.32 16.26
C LYS A 152 14.86 -21.67 16.99
N THR A 153 14.04 -21.86 18.02
CA THR A 153 14.18 -23.02 18.92
C THR A 153 12.97 -23.97 18.89
N GLY A 154 11.87 -23.57 18.25
CA GLY A 154 10.60 -24.32 18.30
C GLY A 154 9.86 -24.26 19.64
N LYS A 155 10.44 -23.65 20.68
CA LYS A 155 9.84 -23.56 22.02
C LYS A 155 8.56 -22.73 21.98
N LYS A 156 7.49 -23.28 22.58
CA LYS A 156 6.22 -22.58 22.78
C LYS A 156 6.21 -21.87 24.14
N THR A 157 5.71 -20.63 24.15
CA THR A 157 5.60 -19.79 25.35
C THR A 157 4.22 -19.16 25.39
N THR A 158 3.56 -19.19 26.54
CA THR A 158 2.31 -18.47 26.78
C THR A 158 2.60 -17.07 27.31
N PHE A 159 1.98 -16.09 26.70
CA PHE A 159 2.02 -14.67 27.13
C PHE A 159 0.63 -14.28 27.62
N ASN A 160 0.52 -13.97 28.89
CA ASN A 160 -0.75 -13.53 29.48
C ASN A 160 -0.92 -12.03 29.31
N ALA A 161 -2.09 -11.62 28.85
CA ALA A 161 -2.48 -10.22 28.68
C ALA A 161 -3.51 -9.81 29.75
N LYS A 162 -3.17 -8.85 30.59
CA LYS A 162 -4.09 -8.33 31.62
C LYS A 162 -5.19 -7.43 31.05
N LYS A 163 -4.83 -6.62 30.04
CA LYS A 163 -5.72 -5.62 29.42
C LYS A 163 -6.30 -6.10 28.11
N GLY A 164 -5.47 -6.64 27.22
CA GLY A 164 -5.93 -7.18 25.94
C GLY A 164 -4.79 -7.53 24.99
N VAL A 165 -5.17 -8.04 23.84
CA VAL A 165 -4.30 -8.42 22.71
C VAL A 165 -4.68 -7.56 21.51
N VAL A 166 -3.70 -6.95 20.86
CA VAL A 166 -3.87 -6.24 19.58
C VAL A 166 -3.31 -7.12 18.46
N ILE A 167 -4.14 -7.48 17.49
CA ILE A 167 -3.71 -8.18 16.27
C ILE A 167 -3.32 -7.13 15.23
N ALA A 168 -2.05 -7.15 14.80
CA ALA A 168 -1.50 -6.26 13.79
C ALA A 168 -0.61 -7.05 12.79
N THR A 169 -1.11 -8.21 12.34
CA THR A 169 -0.33 -9.22 11.62
C THR A 169 -0.28 -9.01 10.10
N GLY A 170 -0.87 -7.92 9.59
CA GLY A 170 -1.02 -7.67 8.16
C GLY A 170 -2.08 -8.56 7.51
N GLY A 171 -2.19 -8.44 6.18
CA GLY A 171 -3.17 -9.15 5.40
C GLY A 171 -2.75 -10.58 4.99
N PHE A 172 -3.35 -11.06 3.89
CA PHE A 172 -3.10 -12.43 3.39
C PHE A 172 -2.57 -12.47 1.95
N GLY A 173 -2.11 -11.34 1.42
CA GLY A 173 -1.70 -11.22 0.01
C GLY A 173 -0.60 -12.20 -0.43
N ALA A 174 0.26 -12.66 0.47
CA ALA A 174 1.30 -13.64 0.18
C ALA A 174 0.84 -15.12 0.34
N ASN A 175 -0.38 -15.35 0.84
CA ASN A 175 -0.96 -16.68 0.94
C ASN A 175 -1.71 -17.04 -0.36
N VAL A 176 -1.00 -17.67 -1.30
CA VAL A 176 -1.53 -18.02 -2.63
C VAL A 176 -2.80 -18.85 -2.55
N LYS A 177 -2.83 -19.86 -1.66
CA LYS A 177 -4.00 -20.71 -1.47
C LYS A 177 -5.22 -19.88 -1.03
N LEU A 178 -5.05 -19.09 0.03
CA LEU A 178 -6.17 -18.31 0.59
C LEU A 178 -6.65 -17.24 -0.41
N ARG A 179 -5.73 -16.51 -1.08
CA ARG A 179 -6.13 -15.47 -2.04
C ARG A 179 -6.86 -16.01 -3.26
N GLN A 180 -6.56 -17.25 -3.71
CA GLN A 180 -7.30 -17.91 -4.78
C GLN A 180 -8.66 -18.43 -4.29
N GLU A 181 -8.71 -19.00 -3.08
CA GLU A 181 -9.94 -19.53 -2.47
C GLU A 181 -11.00 -18.42 -2.28
N VAL A 182 -10.59 -17.23 -1.86
CA VAL A 182 -11.49 -16.10 -1.62
C VAL A 182 -11.69 -15.18 -2.81
N ASN A 183 -11.07 -15.43 -3.96
CA ASN A 183 -11.16 -14.58 -5.16
C ASN A 183 -12.53 -14.69 -5.85
N THR A 184 -13.54 -14.15 -5.20
CA THR A 184 -14.92 -14.08 -5.74
C THR A 184 -15.37 -12.64 -6.02
N GLY A 185 -14.48 -11.67 -5.83
CA GLY A 185 -14.75 -10.22 -5.97
C GLY A 185 -14.34 -9.64 -7.32
N VAL A 186 -13.71 -8.47 -7.28
CA VAL A 186 -13.34 -7.64 -8.45
C VAL A 186 -12.44 -8.37 -9.46
N PHE A 187 -11.63 -9.31 -8.99
CA PHE A 187 -10.67 -10.08 -9.80
C PHE A 187 -11.06 -11.56 -9.98
N LYS A 188 -12.33 -11.93 -9.78
CA LYS A 188 -12.81 -13.34 -9.84
C LYS A 188 -12.48 -14.06 -11.15
N ASP A 189 -12.38 -13.32 -12.25
CA ASP A 189 -12.12 -13.88 -13.58
C ASP A 189 -10.61 -13.93 -13.92
N TYR A 190 -9.74 -13.60 -12.96
CA TYR A 190 -8.28 -13.56 -13.12
C TYR A 190 -7.61 -14.56 -12.18
N ASP A 191 -6.55 -15.20 -12.69
CA ASP A 191 -5.73 -16.08 -11.85
C ASP A 191 -4.85 -15.25 -10.90
N LEU A 192 -5.12 -15.34 -9.61
CA LEU A 192 -4.31 -14.74 -8.55
C LEU A 192 -3.27 -15.72 -7.98
N GLY A 193 -2.80 -16.67 -8.79
CA GLY A 193 -1.81 -17.69 -8.44
C GLY A 193 -0.38 -17.15 -8.26
N GLU A 194 0.57 -18.08 -8.16
CA GLU A 194 2.01 -17.79 -7.95
C GLU A 194 2.57 -16.81 -9.00
N ALA A 195 2.11 -16.90 -10.25
CA ALA A 195 2.69 -16.18 -11.39
C ALA A 195 2.63 -14.65 -11.27
N ILE A 196 1.60 -14.10 -10.62
CA ILE A 196 1.49 -12.64 -10.45
C ILE A 196 2.38 -12.10 -9.31
N GLY A 197 2.96 -12.97 -8.49
CA GLY A 197 3.78 -12.56 -7.35
C GLY A 197 3.02 -11.81 -6.27
N CYS A 198 3.75 -11.00 -5.51
CA CYS A 198 3.21 -10.22 -4.41
C CYS A 198 4.17 -9.09 -4.02
N THR A 199 3.65 -7.92 -3.67
CA THR A 199 4.47 -6.80 -3.18
C THR A 199 4.82 -6.90 -1.70
N ASN A 200 4.22 -7.87 -0.99
CA ASN A 200 4.40 -8.08 0.44
C ASN A 200 5.56 -9.03 0.74
N PHE A 201 6.07 -9.00 1.96
CA PHE A 201 6.96 -10.05 2.43
C PHE A 201 6.24 -11.41 2.47
N LYS A 202 6.71 -12.38 1.66
CA LYS A 202 6.07 -13.70 1.51
C LYS A 202 5.84 -14.42 2.85
N LYS A 203 6.74 -14.26 3.82
CA LYS A 203 6.64 -14.92 5.14
C LYS A 203 5.71 -14.18 6.12
N SER A 204 5.34 -12.92 5.87
CA SER A 204 4.53 -12.12 6.81
C SER A 204 3.05 -12.08 6.43
N ALA A 205 2.70 -11.68 5.22
CA ALA A 205 1.31 -11.46 4.80
C ALA A 205 0.57 -12.79 4.49
N GLN A 206 0.37 -13.62 5.51
CA GLN A 206 -0.18 -14.97 5.41
C GLN A 206 -1.62 -15.12 5.92
N GLY A 207 -2.20 -14.04 6.50
CA GLY A 207 -3.54 -14.08 7.08
C GLY A 207 -3.65 -14.76 8.45
N SER A 208 -2.53 -15.09 9.08
CA SER A 208 -2.53 -15.90 10.32
C SER A 208 -3.30 -15.25 11.47
N GLY A 209 -3.27 -13.91 11.61
CA GLY A 209 -4.05 -13.20 12.63
C GLY A 209 -5.56 -13.25 12.36
N ILE A 210 -5.94 -13.19 11.09
CA ILE A 210 -7.34 -13.32 10.66
C ILE A 210 -7.86 -14.72 11.04
N GLU A 211 -7.12 -15.76 10.68
CA GLU A 211 -7.50 -17.14 10.98
C GLU A 211 -7.54 -17.42 12.50
N MET A 212 -6.59 -16.90 13.27
CA MET A 212 -6.62 -17.02 14.74
C MET A 212 -7.81 -16.29 15.36
N GLY A 213 -8.17 -15.12 14.84
CA GLY A 213 -9.36 -14.36 15.28
C GLY A 213 -10.64 -15.14 14.97
N LYS A 214 -10.77 -15.63 13.73
CA LYS A 214 -11.89 -16.48 13.29
C LYS A 214 -12.04 -17.72 14.16
N ALA A 215 -10.94 -18.39 14.50
CA ALA A 215 -10.94 -19.60 15.35
C ALA A 215 -11.49 -19.35 16.76
N ILE A 216 -11.52 -18.13 17.24
CA ILE A 216 -12.12 -17.74 18.53
C ILE A 216 -13.45 -17.00 18.39
N GLY A 217 -14.08 -17.02 17.21
CA GLY A 217 -15.41 -16.51 16.95
C GLY A 217 -15.47 -15.05 16.47
N ALA A 218 -14.35 -14.45 16.05
CA ALA A 218 -14.36 -13.15 15.40
C ALA A 218 -15.08 -13.20 14.04
N ASN A 219 -15.82 -12.15 13.72
CA ASN A 219 -16.37 -11.97 12.37
C ASN A 219 -15.28 -11.54 11.41
N VAL A 220 -15.41 -11.99 10.15
CA VAL A 220 -14.48 -11.69 9.07
C VAL A 220 -15.27 -11.18 7.88
N ILE A 221 -14.91 -10.03 7.34
CA ILE A 221 -15.64 -9.36 6.27
C ILE A 221 -14.71 -9.00 5.12
N GLY A 222 -15.26 -8.81 3.91
CA GLY A 222 -14.54 -8.31 2.75
C GLY A 222 -13.40 -9.19 2.23
N MET A 223 -13.37 -10.48 2.53
CA MET A 223 -12.24 -11.36 2.14
C MET A 223 -12.06 -11.50 0.63
N ALA A 224 -13.14 -11.31 -0.15
CA ALA A 224 -13.10 -11.31 -1.61
C ALA A 224 -12.47 -10.04 -2.20
N ASP A 225 -12.28 -9.01 -1.38
CA ASP A 225 -11.79 -7.70 -1.79
C ASP A 225 -10.26 -7.70 -1.75
N ILE A 226 -9.69 -8.01 -2.90
CA ILE A 226 -8.24 -8.12 -3.10
C ILE A 226 -7.81 -7.03 -4.08
N GLN A 227 -6.70 -6.36 -3.81
CA GLN A 227 -6.14 -5.35 -4.70
C GLN A 227 -4.94 -5.88 -5.47
N VAL A 228 -5.00 -5.78 -6.78
CA VAL A 228 -3.87 -5.99 -7.69
C VAL A 228 -3.28 -4.64 -8.05
N HIS A 229 -1.95 -4.51 -7.98
CA HIS A 229 -1.22 -3.31 -8.31
C HIS A 229 -0.59 -3.41 -9.71
N PRO A 230 -0.60 -2.33 -10.51
CA PRO A 230 -0.04 -2.37 -11.86
C PRO A 230 1.50 -2.40 -11.93
N CYS A 231 2.21 -2.26 -10.82
CA CYS A 231 3.66 -1.97 -10.80
C CYS A 231 4.55 -3.17 -10.39
N GLY A 232 4.14 -4.40 -10.65
CA GLY A 232 4.97 -5.57 -10.33
C GLY A 232 6.20 -5.68 -11.25
N THR A 233 7.34 -6.09 -10.70
CA THR A 233 8.49 -6.49 -11.49
C THR A 233 8.29 -7.93 -11.96
N PRO A 234 8.49 -8.24 -13.24
CA PRO A 234 8.37 -9.62 -13.75
C PRO A 234 9.18 -10.62 -12.91
N GLY A 235 8.59 -11.77 -12.61
CA GLY A 235 9.19 -12.87 -11.86
C GLY A 235 9.16 -12.73 -10.32
N THR A 236 9.07 -11.52 -9.77
CA THR A 236 9.03 -11.29 -8.30
C THR A 236 7.71 -10.70 -7.81
N GLY A 237 7.07 -9.86 -8.61
CA GLY A 237 5.93 -9.05 -8.22
C GLY A 237 6.27 -7.85 -7.33
N LEU A 238 7.53 -7.64 -6.97
CA LEU A 238 7.96 -6.52 -6.13
C LEU A 238 7.85 -5.18 -6.89
N MET A 239 7.54 -4.11 -6.18
CA MET A 239 7.49 -2.75 -6.74
C MET A 239 8.89 -2.13 -6.77
N GLU A 240 9.68 -2.52 -7.75
CA GLU A 240 11.05 -2.07 -7.95
C GLU A 240 11.14 -1.08 -9.13
N MET A 241 12.28 -0.40 -9.22
CA MET A 241 12.66 0.42 -10.37
C MET A 241 11.67 1.56 -10.66
N ILE A 242 11.42 1.88 -11.92
CA ILE A 242 10.47 2.93 -12.32
C ILE A 242 9.07 2.54 -11.87
N ARG A 243 8.44 3.39 -11.06
CA ARG A 243 7.12 3.14 -10.50
C ARG A 243 6.01 3.84 -11.27
N THR A 244 4.79 3.33 -11.11
CA THR A 244 3.58 3.87 -11.76
C THR A 244 3.13 5.22 -11.21
N SER A 245 3.58 5.60 -10.01
CA SER A 245 3.32 6.93 -9.44
C SER A 245 4.11 8.03 -10.16
N GLY A 246 3.68 9.27 -10.02
CA GLY A 246 4.32 10.46 -10.64
C GLY A 246 3.71 10.84 -11.98
N ARG A 247 4.34 11.79 -12.69
CA ARG A 247 3.88 12.37 -13.96
C ARG A 247 4.91 12.15 -15.06
N ASN A 248 4.62 12.66 -16.26
CA ASN A 248 5.51 12.55 -17.43
C ASN A 248 5.88 11.10 -17.70
N ARG A 249 4.85 10.25 -17.82
CA ARG A 249 4.94 8.84 -18.12
C ARG A 249 3.82 8.41 -19.03
N VAL A 250 4.08 7.40 -19.85
CA VAL A 250 3.06 6.70 -20.63
C VAL A 250 3.17 5.20 -20.39
N PHE A 251 2.03 4.51 -20.42
CA PHE A 251 1.96 3.06 -20.33
C PHE A 251 1.75 2.51 -21.73
N ILE A 252 2.75 1.77 -22.23
CA ILE A 252 2.75 1.18 -23.56
C ILE A 252 2.76 -0.35 -23.49
N ASN A 253 1.95 -0.99 -24.31
CA ASN A 253 1.97 -2.44 -24.46
C ASN A 253 3.19 -2.92 -25.32
N THR A 254 3.30 -4.21 -25.52
CA THR A 254 4.41 -4.81 -26.32
C THR A 254 4.39 -4.40 -27.78
N ASP A 255 3.29 -3.85 -28.28
CA ASP A 255 3.17 -3.33 -29.65
C ASP A 255 3.42 -1.82 -29.75
N GLY A 256 3.86 -1.17 -28.64
CA GLY A 256 4.18 0.25 -28.58
C GLY A 256 2.97 1.18 -28.44
N ASN A 257 1.77 0.66 -28.21
CA ASN A 257 0.54 1.46 -28.09
C ASN A 257 0.21 1.78 -26.62
N ARG A 258 -0.22 3.03 -26.35
CA ARG A 258 -0.94 3.36 -25.12
C ARG A 258 -2.27 2.60 -25.09
N PHE A 259 -2.68 2.09 -23.94
CA PHE A 259 -3.83 1.21 -23.83
C PHE A 259 -4.76 1.55 -22.64
N VAL A 260 -4.37 2.48 -21.77
CA VAL A 260 -5.14 2.85 -20.57
C VAL A 260 -4.79 4.28 -20.13
N ASN A 261 -5.71 4.93 -19.45
CA ASN A 261 -5.43 6.16 -18.73
C ASN A 261 -4.46 5.88 -17.56
N GLU A 262 -3.26 6.43 -17.62
CA GLU A 262 -2.19 6.23 -16.63
C GLU A 262 -2.56 6.75 -15.22
N GLY A 263 -3.58 7.59 -15.12
CA GLY A 263 -4.14 8.12 -13.87
C GLY A 263 -5.32 7.34 -13.31
N ALA A 264 -5.75 6.26 -13.97
CA ALA A 264 -6.91 5.48 -13.55
C ALA A 264 -6.74 4.79 -12.19
N PRO A 265 -7.83 4.38 -11.51
CA PRO A 265 -7.81 3.53 -10.32
C PRO A 265 -7.04 2.22 -10.55
N ARG A 266 -6.52 1.63 -9.48
CA ARG A 266 -5.64 0.46 -9.56
C ARG A 266 -6.30 -0.77 -10.18
N ASP A 267 -7.56 -1.02 -9.87
CA ASP A 267 -8.34 -2.12 -10.42
C ASP A 267 -8.54 -1.96 -11.93
N VAL A 268 -8.83 -0.74 -12.40
CA VAL A 268 -8.92 -0.41 -13.84
C VAL A 268 -7.57 -0.63 -14.52
N LEU A 269 -6.49 -0.13 -13.96
CA LEU A 269 -5.13 -0.33 -14.48
C LEU A 269 -4.76 -1.82 -14.54
N ALA A 270 -4.99 -2.57 -13.46
CA ALA A 270 -4.66 -3.98 -13.40
C ALA A 270 -5.45 -4.80 -14.43
N LYS A 271 -6.77 -4.57 -14.56
CA LYS A 271 -7.60 -5.24 -15.58
C LYS A 271 -7.16 -4.91 -17.00
N ALA A 272 -6.83 -3.65 -17.27
CA ALA A 272 -6.32 -3.23 -18.58
C ALA A 272 -5.00 -3.93 -18.92
N ILE A 273 -4.11 -4.16 -17.93
CA ILE A 273 -2.83 -4.87 -18.14
C ILE A 273 -3.07 -6.36 -18.33
N PHE A 274 -3.97 -7.00 -17.57
CA PHE A 274 -4.32 -8.40 -17.79
C PHE A 274 -4.85 -8.65 -19.21
N ALA A 275 -5.51 -7.67 -19.81
CA ALA A 275 -6.00 -7.75 -21.19
C ALA A 275 -4.88 -7.60 -22.26
N GLN A 276 -3.66 -7.18 -21.88
CA GLN A 276 -2.55 -7.09 -22.82
C GLN A 276 -1.90 -8.45 -23.05
N LYS A 277 -1.25 -8.62 -24.20
CA LYS A 277 -0.50 -9.82 -24.54
C LYS A 277 0.55 -10.13 -23.48
N GLY A 278 0.47 -11.31 -22.88
CA GLY A 278 1.35 -11.73 -21.79
C GLY A 278 1.12 -11.02 -20.46
N ALA A 279 -0.01 -10.30 -20.29
CA ALA A 279 -0.33 -9.52 -19.09
C ALA A 279 0.84 -8.61 -18.64
N THR A 280 1.50 -7.99 -19.60
CA THR A 280 2.69 -7.13 -19.37
C THR A 280 2.63 -5.85 -20.16
N TYR A 281 3.37 -4.85 -19.73
CA TYR A 281 3.50 -3.54 -20.38
C TYR A 281 4.80 -2.86 -19.96
N TYR A 282 5.09 -1.71 -20.55
CA TYR A 282 6.23 -0.87 -20.18
C TYR A 282 5.76 0.48 -19.64
N ILE A 283 6.39 0.94 -18.57
CA ILE A 283 6.33 2.36 -18.18
C ILE A 283 7.44 3.05 -18.95
N LEU A 284 7.07 3.96 -19.86
CA LEU A 284 8.00 4.79 -20.61
C LEU A 284 8.05 6.19 -20.00
N VAL A 285 9.25 6.67 -19.74
CA VAL A 285 9.56 8.01 -19.18
C VAL A 285 10.78 8.58 -19.91
N ASN A 286 11.08 9.86 -19.68
CA ASN A 286 12.28 10.50 -20.26
C ASN A 286 13.02 11.35 -19.21
N HIS A 287 13.97 12.18 -19.65
CA HIS A 287 14.78 13.06 -18.83
C HIS A 287 13.98 13.98 -17.90
N LEU A 288 12.72 14.30 -18.23
CA LEU A 288 11.85 15.09 -17.35
C LEU A 288 11.61 14.42 -15.98
N ARG A 289 11.68 13.09 -15.96
CA ARG A 289 11.53 12.32 -14.73
C ARG A 289 12.88 11.89 -14.13
N TYR A 290 13.85 11.58 -14.97
CA TYR A 290 15.20 11.15 -14.57
C TYR A 290 16.24 11.97 -15.35
N PRO A 291 16.60 13.16 -14.82
CA PRO A 291 17.43 14.11 -15.56
C PRO A 291 18.90 13.67 -15.73
N ALA A 292 19.39 12.76 -14.88
CA ALA A 292 20.76 12.27 -14.89
C ALA A 292 20.84 10.83 -14.38
N LEU A 293 21.91 10.09 -14.73
CA LEU A 293 22.11 8.70 -14.31
C LEU A 293 22.34 8.55 -12.81
N ASP A 294 22.93 9.54 -12.17
CA ASP A 294 23.15 9.60 -10.72
C ASP A 294 21.96 10.13 -9.93
N TRP A 295 20.89 10.55 -10.63
CA TRP A 295 19.69 11.02 -9.97
C TRP A 295 19.04 9.90 -9.16
N VAL A 296 18.68 10.21 -7.93
CA VAL A 296 18.07 9.29 -6.98
C VAL A 296 16.58 9.60 -6.87
N ASP A 297 15.75 8.61 -7.10
CA ASP A 297 14.31 8.77 -6.95
C ASP A 297 13.90 8.85 -5.46
N ARG A 298 12.62 9.18 -5.22
CA ARG A 298 12.09 9.30 -3.85
C ARG A 298 12.10 8.00 -3.04
N ASN A 299 12.43 6.86 -3.65
CA ASN A 299 12.55 5.57 -2.99
C ASN A 299 14.01 5.17 -2.78
N GLY A 300 14.94 6.03 -3.14
CA GLY A 300 16.38 5.82 -2.99
C GLY A 300 17.03 5.01 -4.11
N ALA A 301 16.33 4.78 -5.24
CA ALA A 301 16.88 4.07 -6.38
C ALA A 301 17.53 5.05 -7.38
N ARG A 302 18.77 4.76 -7.83
CA ARG A 302 19.46 5.49 -8.89
C ARG A 302 19.14 4.92 -10.26
N VAL A 303 18.95 5.79 -11.23
CA VAL A 303 18.68 5.39 -12.62
C VAL A 303 19.82 4.55 -13.21
N GLY A 304 21.08 4.94 -12.98
CA GLY A 304 22.24 4.17 -13.43
C GLY A 304 22.24 2.75 -12.91
N ASP A 305 21.98 2.56 -11.62
CA ASP A 305 21.90 1.23 -10.99
C ASP A 305 20.77 0.39 -11.59
N MET A 306 19.61 1.00 -11.89
CA MET A 306 18.48 0.30 -12.53
C MET A 306 18.84 -0.22 -13.93
N ILE A 307 19.65 0.55 -14.67
CA ILE A 307 20.12 0.19 -16.01
C ILE A 307 21.16 -0.95 -15.91
N GLU A 308 22.16 -0.82 -15.01
CA GLU A 308 23.19 -1.84 -14.78
C GLU A 308 22.60 -3.18 -14.35
N LEU A 309 21.52 -3.16 -13.56
CA LEU A 309 20.79 -4.36 -13.17
C LEU A 309 19.93 -4.96 -14.30
N GLY A 310 19.93 -4.36 -15.49
CA GLY A 310 19.12 -4.81 -16.64
C GLY A 310 17.61 -4.70 -16.43
N ARG A 311 17.17 -3.88 -15.46
CA ARG A 311 15.74 -3.71 -15.12
C ARG A 311 15.11 -2.53 -15.83
N VAL A 312 15.93 -1.61 -16.33
CA VAL A 312 15.51 -0.42 -17.08
C VAL A 312 16.29 -0.39 -18.41
N VAL A 313 15.56 -0.25 -19.50
CA VAL A 313 16.14 -0.02 -20.82
C VAL A 313 16.29 1.48 -21.03
N ALA A 314 17.50 1.93 -21.38
CA ALA A 314 17.78 3.32 -21.73
C ALA A 314 18.02 3.44 -23.24
N ALA A 315 17.56 4.55 -23.83
CA ALA A 315 17.76 4.87 -25.24
C ALA A 315 17.88 6.39 -25.43
N LYS A 316 18.65 6.79 -26.47
CA LYS A 316 18.81 8.22 -26.80
C LYS A 316 17.55 8.84 -27.40
N ASP A 317 16.81 8.03 -28.19
CA ASP A 317 15.60 8.43 -28.89
C ASP A 317 14.57 7.28 -28.96
N LEU A 318 13.39 7.54 -29.53
CA LEU A 318 12.32 6.55 -29.67
C LEU A 318 12.61 5.46 -30.70
N ASP A 319 13.44 5.72 -31.73
CA ASP A 319 13.83 4.72 -32.70
C ASP A 319 14.70 3.64 -32.02
N GLU A 320 15.70 4.07 -31.26
CA GLU A 320 16.53 3.15 -30.48
C GLU A 320 15.72 2.42 -29.39
N MET A 321 14.78 3.11 -28.74
CA MET A 321 13.92 2.48 -27.73
C MET A 321 13.07 1.38 -28.37
N ALA A 322 12.42 1.66 -29.47
CA ALA A 322 11.60 0.69 -30.21
C ALA A 322 12.42 -0.53 -30.63
N ALA A 323 13.64 -0.31 -31.16
CA ALA A 323 14.55 -1.39 -31.55
C ALA A 323 14.95 -2.26 -30.33
N LYS A 324 15.32 -1.66 -29.21
CA LYS A 324 15.70 -2.37 -27.96
C LYS A 324 14.55 -3.17 -27.36
N LEU A 325 13.32 -2.68 -27.47
CA LEU A 325 12.11 -3.34 -26.94
C LEU A 325 11.44 -4.26 -27.98
N ASN A 326 11.97 -4.33 -29.18
CA ASN A 326 11.42 -5.11 -30.29
C ASN A 326 9.94 -4.81 -30.57
N MET A 327 9.61 -3.51 -30.70
CA MET A 327 8.27 -3.04 -30.99
C MET A 327 8.21 -2.11 -32.21
N PRO A 328 7.02 -1.96 -32.85
CA PRO A 328 6.87 -1.07 -34.00
C PRO A 328 7.13 0.39 -33.62
N VAL A 329 8.13 1.01 -34.22
CA VAL A 329 8.53 2.41 -33.93
C VAL A 329 7.42 3.41 -34.25
N ALA A 330 6.63 3.18 -35.29
CA ALA A 330 5.49 4.05 -35.62
C ALA A 330 4.45 4.12 -34.54
N ASN A 331 4.14 2.98 -33.90
CA ASN A 331 3.19 2.92 -32.80
C ASN A 331 3.73 3.65 -31.57
N LEU A 332 5.00 3.44 -31.23
CA LEU A 332 5.65 4.10 -30.09
C LEU A 332 5.66 5.61 -30.25
N LYS A 333 6.06 6.12 -31.44
CA LYS A 333 6.04 7.56 -31.74
C LYS A 333 4.62 8.11 -31.66
N LYS A 334 3.63 7.43 -32.26
CA LYS A 334 2.23 7.83 -32.20
C LYS A 334 1.72 7.91 -30.74
N SER A 335 2.10 6.98 -29.89
CA SER A 335 1.71 6.99 -28.48
C SER A 335 2.24 8.21 -27.72
N ILE A 336 3.45 8.65 -28.03
CA ILE A 336 4.04 9.88 -27.46
C ILE A 336 3.39 11.12 -28.06
N ASP A 337 3.14 11.15 -29.37
CA ASP A 337 2.48 12.27 -30.04
C ASP A 337 1.05 12.47 -29.51
N ASP A 338 0.29 11.38 -29.34
CA ASP A 338 -1.06 11.42 -28.75
C ASP A 338 -1.03 11.97 -27.31
N TYR A 339 -0.10 11.50 -26.46
CA TYR A 339 0.09 12.04 -25.11
C TYR A 339 0.43 13.54 -25.15
N ASN A 340 1.38 13.94 -25.99
CA ASN A 340 1.81 15.33 -26.12
C ASN A 340 0.70 16.23 -26.65
N ALA A 341 -0.15 15.76 -27.56
CA ALA A 341 -1.30 16.52 -28.05
C ALA A 341 -2.30 16.83 -26.93
N VAL A 342 -2.52 15.88 -26.01
CA VAL A 342 -3.38 16.08 -24.83
C VAL A 342 -2.74 17.07 -23.85
N VAL A 343 -1.44 16.93 -23.56
CA VAL A 343 -0.70 17.85 -22.68
C VAL A 343 -0.69 19.28 -23.25
N ALA A 344 -0.58 19.43 -24.58
CA ALA A 344 -0.65 20.70 -25.26
C ALA A 344 -2.06 21.30 -25.36
N GLY A 345 -3.11 20.59 -24.89
CA GLY A 345 -4.50 21.00 -25.02
C GLY A 345 -5.06 20.96 -26.46
N LYS A 346 -4.39 20.27 -27.36
CA LYS A 346 -4.76 20.15 -28.79
C LYS A 346 -5.73 18.99 -29.06
N ALA A 347 -5.84 18.03 -28.15
CA ALA A 347 -6.70 16.88 -28.27
C ALA A 347 -7.29 16.46 -26.93
N LYS A 348 -8.42 15.75 -26.97
CA LYS A 348 -8.93 14.97 -25.83
C LYS A 348 -8.36 13.54 -25.93
N ASP A 349 -7.93 12.99 -24.82
CA ASP A 349 -7.44 11.61 -24.79
C ASP A 349 -8.59 10.61 -24.92
N PRO A 350 -8.59 9.73 -25.92
CA PRO A 350 -9.62 8.68 -26.05
C PRO A 350 -9.58 7.68 -24.88
N LEU A 351 -8.47 7.58 -24.16
CA LEU A 351 -8.31 6.74 -22.97
C LEU A 351 -8.76 7.43 -21.69
N GLY A 352 -9.14 8.72 -21.76
CA GLY A 352 -9.65 9.49 -20.62
C GLY A 352 -8.57 10.13 -19.73
N PHE A 353 -7.31 10.17 -20.17
CA PHE A 353 -6.28 10.93 -19.46
C PHE A 353 -6.56 12.43 -19.57
N VAL A 354 -6.48 13.13 -18.45
CA VAL A 354 -6.62 14.58 -18.37
C VAL A 354 -5.30 15.18 -17.87
N ALA A 355 -4.68 15.99 -18.73
CA ALA A 355 -3.43 16.64 -18.40
C ALA A 355 -3.62 17.74 -17.34
N ASN A 356 -2.66 17.83 -16.42
CA ASN A 356 -2.52 18.95 -15.51
C ASN A 356 -1.51 19.92 -16.10
N ASN A 357 -1.97 21.04 -16.68
CA ASN A 357 -1.15 22.02 -17.39
C ASN A 357 0.03 22.59 -16.59
N LYS A 358 -0.03 22.53 -15.25
CA LYS A 358 1.08 22.98 -14.39
C LYS A 358 2.15 21.91 -14.17
N ALA A 359 1.77 20.64 -14.21
CA ALA A 359 2.62 19.51 -13.79
C ALA A 359 3.01 18.56 -14.92
N ASP A 360 2.14 18.34 -15.91
CA ASP A 360 2.46 17.51 -17.06
C ASP A 360 3.19 18.34 -18.13
N LYS A 361 4.26 17.77 -18.67
CA LYS A 361 5.13 18.41 -19.67
C LYS A 361 5.14 17.60 -20.96
N LEU A 362 5.44 18.25 -22.08
CA LEU A 362 5.66 17.59 -23.35
C LEU A 362 6.89 16.67 -23.27
N MET A 363 6.73 15.43 -23.66
CA MET A 363 7.81 14.46 -23.74
C MET A 363 8.34 14.43 -25.19
N THR A 364 9.32 15.28 -25.49
CA THR A 364 9.78 15.53 -26.86
C THR A 364 11.16 14.95 -27.17
N GLU A 365 11.99 14.76 -26.13
CA GLU A 365 13.38 14.36 -26.31
C GLU A 365 13.84 13.40 -25.22
N GLY A 366 14.93 12.67 -25.51
CA GLY A 366 15.58 11.75 -24.59
C GLY A 366 16.58 12.44 -23.63
N PRO A 367 17.29 11.63 -22.86
CA PRO A 367 17.25 10.16 -22.86
C PRO A 367 15.90 9.61 -22.42
N TRP A 368 15.54 8.46 -22.99
CA TRP A 368 14.33 7.71 -22.69
C TRP A 368 14.65 6.49 -21.83
N TYR A 369 13.69 6.12 -20.97
CA TYR A 369 13.81 4.97 -20.07
C TYR A 369 12.52 4.18 -20.08
N ALA A 370 12.64 2.86 -20.25
CA ALA A 370 11.49 1.95 -20.18
C ALA A 370 11.71 0.86 -19.15
N CYS A 371 10.67 0.55 -18.38
CA CYS A 371 10.69 -0.51 -17.37
C CYS A 371 9.50 -1.43 -17.57
N GLN A 372 9.75 -2.72 -17.79
CA GLN A 372 8.70 -3.73 -17.91
C GLN A 372 7.98 -3.94 -16.58
N LYS A 373 6.66 -4.06 -16.64
CA LYS A 373 5.78 -4.28 -15.49
C LYS A 373 4.72 -5.33 -15.76
N VAL A 374 4.26 -5.93 -14.67
CA VAL A 374 3.17 -6.91 -14.63
C VAL A 374 2.20 -6.57 -13.50
N PRO A 375 0.96 -7.06 -13.52
CA PRO A 375 0.07 -7.02 -12.37
C PRO A 375 0.70 -7.80 -11.21
N THR A 376 0.51 -7.31 -9.99
CA THR A 376 1.02 -7.99 -8.78
C THR A 376 0.05 -7.83 -7.63
N LEU A 377 -0.09 -8.83 -6.80
CA LEU A 377 -0.93 -8.74 -5.62
C LEU A 377 -0.32 -7.76 -4.61
N HIS A 378 -1.14 -6.87 -4.07
CA HIS A 378 -0.62 -5.74 -3.31
C HIS A 378 -1.23 -5.58 -1.92
N HIS A 379 -2.55 -5.64 -1.81
CA HIS A 379 -3.28 -5.39 -0.56
C HIS A 379 -4.53 -6.26 -0.48
N THR A 380 -4.90 -6.65 0.72
CA THR A 380 -6.16 -7.34 0.98
C THR A 380 -7.01 -6.44 1.86
N MET A 381 -8.22 -6.06 1.39
CA MET A 381 -9.10 -5.14 2.11
C MET A 381 -9.99 -5.86 3.11
N GLY A 382 -10.06 -7.18 3.05
CA GLY A 382 -10.80 -8.02 3.97
C GLY A 382 -10.00 -8.46 5.19
N GLY A 383 -10.71 -8.76 6.25
CA GLY A 383 -10.12 -9.19 7.52
C GLY A 383 -11.10 -9.15 8.68
N LEU A 384 -10.59 -9.09 9.89
CA LEU A 384 -11.37 -9.02 11.12
C LEU A 384 -12.27 -7.78 11.13
N GLU A 385 -13.54 -7.96 11.43
CA GLU A 385 -14.47 -6.83 11.62
C GLU A 385 -14.15 -6.11 12.93
N ILE A 386 -14.03 -4.79 12.84
CA ILE A 386 -13.75 -3.91 13.99
C ILE A 386 -14.75 -2.76 14.07
N ASN A 387 -14.85 -2.16 15.25
CA ASN A 387 -15.49 -0.85 15.43
C ASN A 387 -14.44 0.28 15.41
N THR A 388 -14.88 1.53 15.55
CA THR A 388 -14.02 2.73 15.56
C THR A 388 -13.03 2.77 16.73
N MET A 389 -13.22 1.95 17.77
CA MET A 389 -12.28 1.79 18.89
C MET A 389 -11.20 0.73 18.61
N GLY A 390 -11.21 0.10 17.43
CA GLY A 390 -10.33 -1.00 17.08
C GLY A 390 -10.64 -2.32 17.81
N GLN A 391 -11.81 -2.43 18.43
CA GLN A 391 -12.28 -3.66 19.09
C GLN A 391 -12.81 -4.64 18.05
N VAL A 392 -12.42 -5.90 18.13
CA VAL A 392 -12.88 -6.95 17.23
C VAL A 392 -14.29 -7.41 17.59
N LEU A 393 -15.13 -7.56 16.57
CA LEU A 393 -16.52 -8.00 16.70
C LEU A 393 -16.65 -9.50 16.44
N ASP A 394 -17.61 -10.15 17.11
CA ASP A 394 -18.01 -11.52 16.82
C ASP A 394 -19.06 -11.56 15.69
N THR A 395 -19.44 -12.76 15.27
CA THR A 395 -20.46 -13.00 14.21
C THR A 395 -21.86 -12.49 14.54
N LYS A 396 -22.09 -11.98 15.75
CA LYS A 396 -23.34 -11.35 16.21
C LYS A 396 -23.18 -9.84 16.38
N GLY A 397 -22.06 -9.25 15.94
CA GLY A 397 -21.74 -7.84 16.06
C GLY A 397 -21.38 -7.39 17.50
N LYS A 398 -21.10 -8.33 18.41
CA LYS A 398 -20.70 -8.02 19.79
C LYS A 398 -19.18 -7.96 19.92
N VAL A 399 -18.69 -7.06 20.75
CA VAL A 399 -17.26 -6.95 21.05
C VAL A 399 -16.73 -8.21 21.72
N ILE A 400 -15.66 -8.77 21.18
CA ILE A 400 -14.88 -9.80 21.84
C ILE A 400 -13.98 -9.11 22.88
N LYS A 401 -14.33 -9.19 24.14
CA LYS A 401 -13.65 -8.50 25.24
C LYS A 401 -12.15 -8.81 25.26
N GLY A 402 -11.35 -7.74 25.31
CA GLY A 402 -9.88 -7.84 25.36
C GLY A 402 -9.22 -8.20 24.01
N LEU A 403 -9.95 -8.17 22.90
CA LEU A 403 -9.40 -8.37 21.55
C LEU A 403 -9.55 -7.10 20.73
N TYR A 404 -8.44 -6.64 20.17
CA TYR A 404 -8.34 -5.48 19.30
C TYR A 404 -7.59 -5.85 18.01
N ALA A 405 -7.82 -5.12 16.93
CA ALA A 405 -7.07 -5.29 15.71
C ALA A 405 -6.89 -3.95 14.97
N ALA A 406 -5.84 -3.85 14.15
CA ALA A 406 -5.57 -2.68 13.34
C ALA A 406 -4.76 -3.02 12.09
N GLY A 407 -4.93 -2.20 11.06
CA GLY A 407 -4.21 -2.31 9.78
C GLY A 407 -4.77 -3.40 8.88
N GLU A 408 -3.98 -3.86 7.92
CA GLU A 408 -4.41 -4.76 6.83
C GLU A 408 -4.99 -6.12 7.31
N THR A 409 -4.88 -6.44 8.59
CA THR A 409 -5.55 -7.61 9.21
C THR A 409 -7.04 -7.37 9.45
N THR A 410 -7.54 -6.13 9.30
CA THR A 410 -8.93 -5.74 9.51
C THR A 410 -9.66 -5.53 8.18
N GLY A 411 -10.98 -5.68 8.19
CA GLY A 411 -11.85 -5.42 7.04
C GLY A 411 -12.76 -4.20 7.24
N GLY A 412 -13.37 -3.74 6.15
CA GLY A 412 -14.43 -2.74 6.16
C GLY A 412 -14.00 -1.28 6.01
N ILE A 413 -12.70 -0.96 5.95
CA ILE A 413 -12.22 0.42 5.81
C ILE A 413 -12.17 0.84 4.34
N HIS A 414 -11.58 0.01 3.48
CA HIS A 414 -11.20 0.41 2.13
C HIS A 414 -12.16 -0.04 1.02
N GLY A 415 -13.29 -0.64 1.37
CA GLY A 415 -14.19 -1.22 0.39
C GLY A 415 -13.48 -2.30 -0.45
N SER A 416 -13.77 -2.35 -1.75
CA SER A 416 -13.17 -3.34 -2.66
C SER A 416 -11.94 -2.84 -3.43
N ASN A 417 -11.54 -1.56 -3.26
CA ASN A 417 -10.34 -1.00 -3.93
C ASN A 417 -9.76 0.16 -3.12
N ARG A 418 -8.64 -0.06 -2.45
CA ARG A 418 -8.00 0.93 -1.60
C ARG A 418 -7.30 2.02 -2.40
N LEU A 419 -7.57 3.29 -2.08
CA LEU A 419 -6.84 4.42 -2.64
C LEU A 419 -5.35 4.41 -2.25
N GLY A 420 -4.48 4.76 -3.21
CA GLY A 420 -3.06 4.94 -2.94
C GLY A 420 -2.81 5.95 -1.83
N GLY A 421 -1.95 5.60 -0.86
CA GLY A 421 -1.64 6.43 0.31
C GLY A 421 -2.52 6.17 1.54
N ASN A 422 -3.73 5.60 1.39
CA ASN A 422 -4.61 5.33 2.53
C ASN A 422 -4.12 4.19 3.44
N ALA A 423 -3.29 3.25 2.96
CA ALA A 423 -2.84 2.13 3.81
C ALA A 423 -1.98 2.59 4.98
N ILE A 424 -1.04 3.52 4.75
CA ILE A 424 -0.19 4.03 5.84
C ILE A 424 -1.03 4.89 6.80
N ALA A 425 -1.95 5.71 6.27
CA ALA A 425 -2.88 6.48 7.12
C ALA A 425 -3.73 5.54 8.01
N ASP A 426 -4.26 4.46 7.46
CA ASP A 426 -5.04 3.44 8.18
C ASP A 426 -4.22 2.78 9.29
N ILE A 427 -3.10 2.12 8.95
CA ILE A 427 -2.32 1.36 9.92
C ILE A 427 -1.83 2.23 11.09
N MET A 428 -1.53 3.51 10.84
CA MET A 428 -1.07 4.44 11.88
C MET A 428 -2.25 4.94 12.72
N THR A 429 -3.37 5.30 12.09
CA THR A 429 -4.56 5.83 12.77
C THR A 429 -5.22 4.75 13.64
N PHE A 430 -5.54 3.60 13.04
CA PHE A 430 -6.18 2.52 13.80
C PHE A 430 -5.20 1.78 14.73
N GLY A 431 -3.90 1.72 14.39
CA GLY A 431 -2.88 1.21 15.29
C GLY A 431 -2.78 2.02 16.57
N ARG A 432 -2.77 3.35 16.46
CA ARG A 432 -2.82 4.29 17.59
C ARG A 432 -4.10 4.10 18.41
N GLN A 433 -5.25 3.97 17.75
CA GLN A 433 -6.54 3.80 18.42
C GLN A 433 -6.65 2.46 19.14
N ALA A 434 -6.36 1.35 18.47
CA ALA A 434 -6.42 0.01 19.06
C ALA A 434 -5.47 -0.13 20.25
N GLY A 435 -4.24 0.41 20.13
CA GLY A 435 -3.28 0.47 21.24
C GLY A 435 -3.77 1.30 22.42
N THR A 436 -4.44 2.43 22.17
CA THR A 436 -5.03 3.28 23.21
C THR A 436 -6.20 2.58 23.91
N SER A 437 -7.11 1.97 23.16
CA SER A 437 -8.24 1.23 23.68
C SER A 437 -7.78 0.04 24.53
N ALA A 438 -6.84 -0.75 24.04
CA ALA A 438 -6.27 -1.86 24.78
C ALA A 438 -5.60 -1.41 26.07
N ALA A 439 -4.83 -0.32 26.05
CA ALA A 439 -4.16 0.21 27.22
C ALA A 439 -5.14 0.72 28.29
N LYS A 440 -6.30 1.23 27.89
CA LYS A 440 -7.38 1.67 28.80
C LYS A 440 -8.28 0.52 29.25
N GLY A 441 -8.24 -0.65 28.56
CA GLY A 441 -9.09 -1.81 28.86
C GLY A 441 -10.56 -1.59 28.45
N LEU A 442 -10.77 -0.78 27.38
CA LEU A 442 -12.10 -0.44 26.86
C LEU A 442 -12.73 -1.63 26.17
#